data_584a015ccea2e6b8efd8251feaf25149
#
_entry.id   584a015ccea2e6b8efd8251feaf25149
#
_cell.length_a   1.000
_cell.length_b   1.000
_cell.length_c   1.000
_cell.angle_alpha   90.00
_cell.angle_beta   90.00
_cell.angle_gamma   90.00
#
_symmetry.space_group_name_H-M   'P 1'
#
loop_
_entity.id
_entity.type
_entity.pdbx_description
1 polymer ?
#
loop_
_entity_poly.entity_id
_entity_poly.type
_entity_poly.pdbx_seq_one_letter_code
_entity_poly.pdbx_strand_id
1 'polypeptide(L)'
;MKKHHWILISIALTLLTTVSCTKDETSNETKAVFSYIADGFKVNFTNFSTNATDYVWEFGDQTETSTLKNPTHVFPAKGQYLVTLTAKAGDITSTFIDTVLIIGPNIKIDGDFTDWAYVGYTHQNEAGTGGTLLSVKTFASSGYLNFYLEGTPDCSLTVMDLYIDSDNNPETGLKTWMYPTSSGADWLCEGSVPGEWGDVFAHVGPGNDWNWNALYSFSEVIQFSDFKTVDGKQVIEFAVKRSYLGTMSKFVHFAIVESNEGWSEVGTLPVSQTPESEFATIDL
;
A
#
# COMPACT_ATOMS: atom_id res chain seq x y z
N MET A 1 -67.78 -83.17 -9.00
CA MET A 1 -66.92 -82.13 -8.48
C MET A 1 -65.71 -82.14 -9.37
N LYS A 2 -65.55 -81.20 -10.35
CA LYS A 2 -64.44 -81.14 -11.26
C LYS A 2 -63.75 -79.76 -11.05
N LYS A 3 -62.48 -79.79 -10.60
CA LYS A 3 -61.62 -78.58 -10.45
C LYS A 3 -61.00 -78.27 -11.80
N HIS A 4 -61.24 -77.11 -12.32
CA HIS A 4 -60.51 -76.59 -13.50
C HIS A 4 -59.23 -75.81 -13.02
N HIS A 5 -58.11 -76.21 -13.56
CA HIS A 5 -56.87 -75.47 -13.39
C HIS A 5 -56.69 -74.45 -14.52
N TRP A 6 -56.56 -73.21 -14.17
CA TRP A 6 -56.24 -72.18 -15.12
C TRP A 6 -54.73 -71.96 -15.05
N ILE A 7 -54.05 -72.15 -16.19
CA ILE A 7 -52.60 -71.81 -16.35
C ILE A 7 -52.50 -70.38 -16.83
N LEU A 8 -51.98 -69.52 -15.99
CA LEU A 8 -51.63 -68.14 -16.36
C LEU A 8 -50.21 -68.14 -16.97
N ILE A 9 -50.13 -67.86 -18.28
CA ILE A 9 -48.85 -67.60 -18.98
C ILE A 9 -48.49 -66.13 -18.73
N SER A 10 -47.49 -65.90 -17.91
CA SER A 10 -46.87 -64.53 -17.75
C SER A 10 -45.93 -64.30 -18.87
N ILE A 11 -46.26 -63.35 -19.78
CA ILE A 11 -45.34 -62.80 -20.77
C ILE A 11 -44.49 -61.74 -20.07
N ALA A 12 -43.22 -62.03 -19.81
CA ALA A 12 -42.25 -61.07 -19.31
C ALA A 12 -41.76 -60.20 -20.49
N LEU A 13 -42.27 -58.95 -20.57
CA LEU A 13 -41.86 -57.97 -21.49
C LEU A 13 -40.54 -57.33 -20.94
N THR A 14 -39.39 -57.77 -21.44
CA THR A 14 -38.08 -57.18 -21.14
C THR A 14 -37.97 -55.83 -21.84
N LEU A 15 -38.12 -54.75 -21.09
CA LEU A 15 -37.87 -53.40 -21.55
C LEU A 15 -36.33 -53.17 -21.60
N LEU A 16 -35.71 -53.24 -22.79
CA LEU A 16 -34.32 -52.78 -23.01
C LEU A 16 -34.31 -51.27 -22.92
N THR A 17 -33.90 -50.72 -21.78
CA THR A 17 -33.51 -49.32 -21.67
C THR A 17 -32.11 -49.16 -22.28
N THR A 18 -32.03 -48.61 -23.48
CA THR A 18 -30.77 -48.09 -24.02
C THR A 18 -30.39 -46.89 -23.21
N VAL A 19 -29.42 -47.05 -22.31
CA VAL A 19 -28.73 -45.92 -21.71
C VAL A 19 -27.88 -45.29 -22.85
N SER A 20 -28.42 -44.24 -23.45
CA SER A 20 -27.67 -43.36 -24.31
C SER A 20 -26.71 -42.59 -23.40
N CYS A 21 -25.44 -42.99 -23.37
CA CYS A 21 -24.36 -42.09 -22.94
C CYS A 21 -24.39 -40.92 -23.91
N THR A 22 -25.01 -39.83 -23.53
CA THR A 22 -24.72 -38.54 -24.14
C THR A 22 -23.24 -38.27 -23.88
N LYS A 23 -22.42 -38.41 -24.94
CA LYS A 23 -21.08 -37.87 -24.94
C LYS A 23 -21.21 -36.41 -24.54
N ASP A 24 -20.69 -36.02 -23.40
CA ASP A 24 -20.52 -34.60 -23.09
C ASP A 24 -19.75 -34.01 -24.26
N GLU A 25 -20.49 -33.32 -25.14
CA GLU A 25 -19.86 -32.48 -26.13
C GLU A 25 -19.09 -31.44 -25.32
N THR A 26 -17.77 -31.57 -25.28
CA THR A 26 -16.90 -30.49 -24.78
C THR A 26 -17.27 -29.28 -25.61
N SER A 27 -18.04 -28.37 -24.99
CA SER A 27 -18.46 -27.16 -25.69
C SER A 27 -17.20 -26.44 -26.15
N ASN A 28 -17.06 -26.26 -27.45
CA ASN A 28 -15.99 -25.45 -28.05
C ASN A 28 -16.21 -23.97 -27.80
N GLU A 29 -16.95 -23.64 -26.74
CA GLU A 29 -17.27 -22.28 -26.35
C GLU A 29 -16.03 -21.59 -25.76
N THR A 30 -15.72 -20.43 -26.29
CA THR A 30 -14.71 -19.55 -25.70
C THR A 30 -15.19 -19.08 -24.35
N LYS A 31 -14.40 -19.32 -23.29
CA LYS A 31 -14.75 -18.92 -21.94
C LYS A 31 -13.57 -18.20 -21.28
N ALA A 32 -13.79 -16.94 -20.92
CA ALA A 32 -12.84 -16.16 -20.15
C ALA A 32 -12.89 -16.55 -18.67
N VAL A 33 -11.74 -16.79 -18.06
CA VAL A 33 -11.58 -17.01 -16.61
C VAL A 33 -10.15 -16.65 -16.22
N PHE A 34 -9.96 -16.02 -15.08
CA PHE A 34 -8.64 -15.81 -14.50
C PHE A 34 -8.63 -15.99 -12.98
N SER A 35 -7.44 -16.11 -12.42
CA SER A 35 -7.15 -15.88 -11.00
C SER A 35 -5.97 -14.93 -10.87
N TYR A 36 -5.68 -14.49 -9.64
CA TYR A 36 -4.57 -13.58 -9.37
C TYR A 36 -3.90 -13.88 -8.04
N ILE A 37 -2.65 -13.43 -7.92
CA ILE A 37 -1.91 -13.38 -6.65
C ILE A 37 -1.38 -11.96 -6.51
N ALA A 38 -1.78 -11.27 -5.43
CA ALA A 38 -1.29 -9.95 -5.09
C ALA A 38 -0.08 -10.05 -4.13
N ASP A 39 0.95 -9.28 -4.44
CA ASP A 39 2.13 -9.06 -3.62
C ASP A 39 2.31 -7.54 -3.48
N GLY A 40 1.77 -6.99 -2.41
CA GLY A 40 1.65 -5.54 -2.23
C GLY A 40 0.78 -4.90 -3.30
N PHE A 41 1.37 -3.98 -4.05
CA PHE A 41 0.73 -3.31 -5.20
C PHE A 41 0.89 -4.08 -6.50
N LYS A 42 1.82 -5.02 -6.56
CA LYS A 42 2.06 -5.87 -7.72
C LYS A 42 1.15 -7.08 -7.73
N VAL A 43 0.48 -7.32 -8.84
CA VAL A 43 -0.42 -8.47 -9.03
C VAL A 43 0.00 -9.29 -10.23
N ASN A 44 0.12 -10.59 -10.03
CA ASN A 44 0.36 -11.55 -11.10
C ASN A 44 -0.97 -12.22 -11.47
N PHE A 45 -1.40 -12.07 -12.71
CA PHE A 45 -2.61 -12.69 -13.23
C PHE A 45 -2.30 -14.00 -13.94
N THR A 46 -3.13 -15.01 -13.69
CA THR A 46 -3.08 -16.30 -14.38
C THR A 46 -4.36 -16.52 -15.14
N ASN A 47 -4.23 -16.69 -16.44
CA ASN A 47 -5.34 -16.88 -17.36
C ASN A 47 -5.69 -18.37 -17.47
N PHE A 48 -6.93 -18.71 -17.19
CA PHE A 48 -7.52 -20.04 -17.30
C PHE A 48 -8.58 -20.13 -18.38
N SER A 49 -8.65 -19.14 -19.29
CA SER A 49 -9.60 -19.15 -20.40
C SER A 49 -9.42 -20.36 -21.29
N THR A 50 -10.53 -20.88 -21.79
CA THR A 50 -10.58 -22.03 -22.70
C THR A 50 -11.00 -21.61 -24.10
N ASN A 51 -10.50 -22.30 -25.13
CA ASN A 51 -10.82 -22.08 -26.53
C ASN A 51 -10.65 -20.63 -27.00
N ALA A 52 -9.56 -19.97 -26.55
CA ALA A 52 -9.20 -18.61 -26.92
C ALA A 52 -7.74 -18.53 -27.36
N THR A 53 -7.46 -17.65 -28.32
CA THR A 53 -6.12 -17.37 -28.86
C THR A 53 -5.60 -16.00 -28.48
N ASP A 54 -6.50 -15.05 -28.25
CA ASP A 54 -6.15 -13.65 -27.99
C ASP A 54 -6.82 -13.16 -26.71
N TYR A 55 -6.16 -12.22 -26.03
CA TYR A 55 -6.56 -11.72 -24.74
C TYR A 55 -6.44 -10.21 -24.68
N VAL A 56 -7.36 -9.57 -23.96
CA VAL A 56 -7.29 -8.15 -23.60
C VAL A 56 -7.63 -8.02 -22.12
N TRP A 57 -6.75 -7.39 -21.37
CA TRP A 57 -6.93 -7.09 -19.96
C TRP A 57 -7.11 -5.60 -19.75
N GLU A 58 -8.12 -5.24 -18.95
CA GLU A 58 -8.37 -3.91 -18.44
C GLU A 58 -8.30 -3.98 -16.92
N PHE A 59 -7.40 -3.22 -16.30
CA PHE A 59 -7.12 -3.36 -14.86
C PHE A 59 -8.03 -2.52 -13.96
N GLY A 60 -8.84 -1.63 -14.53
CA GLY A 60 -9.83 -0.84 -13.80
C GLY A 60 -9.25 0.37 -13.06
N ASP A 61 -7.98 0.69 -13.25
CA ASP A 61 -7.26 1.82 -12.67
C ASP A 61 -6.92 2.92 -13.69
N GLN A 62 -7.54 2.85 -14.87
CA GLN A 62 -7.34 3.79 -16.00
C GLN A 62 -5.93 3.75 -16.61
N THR A 63 -5.15 2.74 -16.33
CA THR A 63 -3.85 2.50 -16.98
C THR A 63 -4.01 1.81 -18.33
N GLU A 64 -2.89 1.57 -19.03
CA GLU A 64 -2.87 0.87 -20.31
C GLU A 64 -3.35 -0.58 -20.17
N THR A 65 -4.00 -1.09 -21.21
CA THR A 65 -4.43 -2.49 -21.32
C THR A 65 -3.24 -3.41 -21.59
N SER A 66 -3.41 -4.72 -21.31
CA SER A 66 -2.42 -5.74 -21.66
C SER A 66 -3.01 -6.79 -22.58
N THR A 67 -2.21 -7.29 -23.54
CA THR A 67 -2.57 -8.42 -24.41
C THR A 67 -1.80 -9.70 -24.06
N LEU A 68 -1.01 -9.68 -23.01
CA LEU A 68 -0.28 -10.85 -22.54
C LEU A 68 -1.25 -11.93 -22.04
N LYS A 69 -0.89 -13.20 -22.23
CA LYS A 69 -1.71 -14.30 -21.70
C LYS A 69 -1.79 -14.25 -20.19
N ASN A 70 -0.67 -14.01 -19.51
CA ASN A 70 -0.57 -13.92 -18.05
C ASN A 70 0.18 -12.63 -17.71
N PRO A 71 -0.50 -11.49 -17.58
CA PRO A 71 0.17 -10.23 -17.29
C PRO A 71 0.53 -10.10 -15.81
N THR A 72 1.49 -9.24 -15.56
CA THR A 72 1.72 -8.65 -14.25
C THR A 72 1.34 -7.19 -14.33
N HIS A 73 0.68 -6.67 -13.29
CA HIS A 73 0.27 -5.28 -13.20
C HIS A 73 0.61 -4.71 -11.82
N VAL A 74 0.97 -3.42 -11.74
CA VAL A 74 1.22 -2.70 -10.50
C VAL A 74 0.14 -1.64 -10.34
N PHE A 75 -0.71 -1.81 -9.34
CA PHE A 75 -1.78 -0.86 -9.02
C PHE A 75 -1.22 0.36 -8.30
N PRO A 76 -1.76 1.56 -8.55
CA PRO A 76 -1.20 2.82 -8.02
C PRO A 76 -1.47 3.03 -6.54
N ALA A 77 -2.49 2.40 -5.96
CA ALA A 77 -2.93 2.60 -4.59
C ALA A 77 -3.71 1.42 -4.03
N LYS A 78 -3.96 1.44 -2.72
CA LYS A 78 -4.95 0.56 -2.08
C LYS A 78 -6.34 0.78 -2.68
N GLY A 79 -7.12 -0.27 -2.81
CA GLY A 79 -8.47 -0.15 -3.34
C GLY A 79 -9.04 -1.44 -3.88
N GLN A 80 -10.24 -1.32 -4.43
CA GLN A 80 -10.91 -2.39 -5.15
C GLN A 80 -10.95 -2.02 -6.63
N TYR A 81 -10.39 -2.87 -7.47
CA TYR A 81 -10.30 -2.67 -8.90
C TYR A 81 -11.09 -3.72 -9.64
N LEU A 82 -11.98 -3.30 -10.54
CA LEU A 82 -12.73 -4.21 -11.42
C LEU A 82 -11.85 -4.57 -12.60
N VAL A 83 -11.23 -5.75 -12.53
CA VAL A 83 -10.36 -6.24 -13.60
C VAL A 83 -11.19 -7.05 -14.59
N THR A 84 -11.05 -6.72 -15.86
CA THR A 84 -11.76 -7.36 -16.97
C THR A 84 -10.78 -8.11 -17.85
N LEU A 85 -11.07 -9.40 -18.09
CA LEU A 85 -10.41 -10.20 -19.12
C LEU A 85 -11.39 -10.46 -20.27
N THR A 86 -11.03 -10.03 -21.45
CA THR A 86 -11.71 -10.43 -22.71
C THR A 86 -10.86 -11.47 -23.44
N ALA A 87 -11.37 -12.69 -23.56
CA ALA A 87 -10.76 -13.79 -24.30
C ALA A 87 -11.44 -13.93 -25.68
N LYS A 88 -10.65 -14.12 -26.75
CA LYS A 88 -11.12 -14.14 -28.15
C LYS A 88 -10.65 -15.38 -28.88
N ALA A 89 -11.53 -15.87 -29.78
CA ALA A 89 -11.22 -16.91 -30.78
C ALA A 89 -11.83 -16.48 -32.13
N GLY A 90 -11.05 -15.78 -32.97
CA GLY A 90 -11.60 -15.09 -34.15
C GLY A 90 -12.64 -14.05 -33.74
N ASP A 91 -13.87 -14.18 -34.24
CA ASP A 91 -14.98 -13.26 -33.94
C ASP A 91 -15.71 -13.60 -32.63
N ILE A 92 -15.42 -14.74 -32.03
CA ILE A 92 -16.06 -15.17 -30.77
C ILE A 92 -15.32 -14.53 -29.61
N THR A 93 -16.06 -13.90 -28.70
CA THR A 93 -15.51 -13.26 -27.50
C THR A 93 -16.23 -13.74 -26.25
N SER A 94 -15.47 -13.84 -25.16
CA SER A 94 -15.99 -14.06 -23.80
C SER A 94 -15.33 -13.10 -22.86
N THR A 95 -16.06 -12.57 -21.90
CA THR A 95 -15.57 -11.60 -20.92
C THR A 95 -15.78 -12.14 -19.52
N PHE A 96 -14.77 -11.96 -18.65
CA PHE A 96 -14.84 -12.26 -17.25
C PHE A 96 -14.36 -11.04 -16.45
N ILE A 97 -15.13 -10.67 -15.42
CA ILE A 97 -14.86 -9.53 -14.55
C ILE A 97 -14.76 -10.04 -13.12
N ASP A 98 -13.71 -9.61 -12.43
CA ASP A 98 -13.56 -9.90 -11.00
C ASP A 98 -13.04 -8.67 -10.27
N THR A 99 -13.32 -8.61 -8.96
CA THR A 99 -12.84 -7.55 -8.08
C THR A 99 -11.51 -7.95 -7.47
N VAL A 100 -10.45 -7.22 -7.81
CA VAL A 100 -9.13 -7.37 -7.23
C VAL A 100 -8.97 -6.40 -6.06
N LEU A 101 -8.77 -6.93 -4.86
CA LEU A 101 -8.53 -6.14 -3.64
C LEU A 101 -7.03 -5.93 -3.45
N ILE A 102 -6.62 -4.67 -3.42
CA ILE A 102 -5.24 -4.24 -3.16
C ILE A 102 -5.19 -3.63 -1.76
N ILE A 103 -4.45 -4.26 -0.87
CA ILE A 103 -4.23 -3.80 0.52
C ILE A 103 -2.86 -3.15 0.73
N GLY A 104 -1.99 -3.22 -0.28
CA GLY A 104 -0.62 -2.72 -0.25
C GLY A 104 0.38 -3.70 0.38
N PRO A 105 1.66 -3.28 0.50
CA PRO A 105 2.72 -4.14 1.01
C PRO A 105 2.60 -4.38 2.51
N ASN A 106 3.19 -5.49 2.96
CA ASN A 106 3.43 -5.74 4.38
C ASN A 106 4.83 -5.22 4.75
N ILE A 107 4.93 -3.93 5.03
CA ILE A 107 6.20 -3.29 5.39
C ILE A 107 6.70 -3.84 6.73
N LYS A 108 7.94 -4.28 6.74
CA LYS A 108 8.71 -4.68 7.92
C LYS A 108 9.87 -3.71 8.10
N ILE A 109 10.18 -3.40 9.32
CA ILE A 109 11.31 -2.53 9.65
C ILE A 109 12.49 -3.43 10.03
N ASP A 110 13.14 -4.00 9.01
CA ASP A 110 14.22 -5.00 9.17
C ASP A 110 15.48 -4.67 8.34
N GLY A 111 15.44 -3.55 7.61
CA GLY A 111 16.51 -3.10 6.74
C GLY A 111 16.56 -3.85 5.40
N ASP A 112 15.58 -4.66 5.07
CA ASP A 112 15.36 -5.16 3.72
C ASP A 112 14.32 -4.29 3.01
N PHE A 113 14.78 -3.39 2.17
CA PHE A 113 13.95 -2.39 1.50
C PHE A 113 13.13 -2.93 0.31
N THR A 114 13.11 -4.24 0.09
CA THR A 114 12.35 -4.86 -1.02
C THR A 114 10.84 -4.65 -0.87
N ASP A 115 10.33 -4.52 0.35
CA ASP A 115 8.93 -4.23 0.63
C ASP A 115 8.48 -2.88 0.03
N TRP A 116 9.42 -1.95 -0.20
CA TRP A 116 9.19 -0.63 -0.75
C TRP A 116 9.29 -0.54 -2.27
N ALA A 117 9.54 -1.66 -2.96
CA ALA A 117 9.83 -1.68 -4.40
C ALA A 117 8.73 -1.04 -5.26
N TYR A 118 7.46 -1.19 -4.85
CA TYR A 118 6.29 -0.68 -5.58
C TYR A 118 5.54 0.43 -4.81
N VAL A 119 6.14 0.97 -3.76
CA VAL A 119 5.63 2.15 -3.06
C VAL A 119 6.21 3.39 -3.74
N GLY A 120 5.36 4.30 -4.19
CA GLY A 120 5.78 5.57 -4.77
C GLY A 120 6.37 6.53 -3.71
N TYR A 121 7.14 7.50 -4.15
CA TYR A 121 7.60 8.57 -3.27
C TYR A 121 6.41 9.45 -2.85
N THR A 122 6.30 9.69 -1.55
CA THR A 122 5.35 10.63 -0.98
C THR A 122 5.83 12.06 -1.20
N HIS A 123 7.13 12.28 -1.03
CA HIS A 123 7.78 13.56 -1.31
C HIS A 123 9.22 13.35 -1.78
N GLN A 124 9.68 14.23 -2.67
CA GLN A 124 11.08 14.32 -3.12
C GLN A 124 11.45 15.79 -3.17
N ASN A 125 12.51 16.15 -2.47
CA ASN A 125 13.09 17.49 -2.58
C ASN A 125 13.72 17.69 -3.97
N GLU A 126 13.67 18.89 -4.49
CA GLU A 126 14.39 19.23 -5.72
C GLU A 126 15.91 19.07 -5.51
N ALA A 127 16.63 18.72 -6.56
CA ALA A 127 18.07 18.50 -6.49
C ALA A 127 18.80 19.74 -5.95
N GLY A 128 19.59 19.56 -4.89
CA GLY A 128 20.34 20.64 -4.24
C GLY A 128 19.54 21.44 -3.21
N THR A 129 18.31 21.01 -2.90
CA THR A 129 17.51 21.57 -1.81
C THR A 129 17.34 20.56 -0.68
N GLY A 130 16.78 20.97 0.47
CA GLY A 130 16.48 20.09 1.58
C GLY A 130 17.69 19.58 2.38
N GLY A 131 18.90 20.06 2.09
CA GLY A 131 20.11 19.71 2.84
C GLY A 131 20.45 18.21 2.74
N THR A 132 20.54 17.54 3.90
CA THR A 132 20.84 16.11 3.99
C THR A 132 19.68 15.21 3.63
N LEU A 133 18.41 15.69 3.62
CA LEU A 133 17.21 14.91 3.37
C LEU A 133 16.77 15.03 1.90
N LEU A 134 16.63 13.91 1.21
CA LEU A 134 16.38 13.88 -0.23
C LEU A 134 14.94 13.50 -0.59
N SER A 135 14.44 12.39 -0.04
CA SER A 135 13.14 11.85 -0.44
C SER A 135 12.59 10.89 0.60
N VAL A 136 11.28 10.72 0.59
CA VAL A 136 10.58 9.80 1.48
C VAL A 136 9.48 9.06 0.75
N LYS A 137 9.35 7.76 1.03
CA LYS A 137 8.15 6.99 0.75
C LYS A 137 7.42 6.76 2.05
N THR A 138 6.09 6.76 2.02
CA THR A 138 5.28 6.43 3.19
C THR A 138 4.24 5.39 2.84
N PHE A 139 3.91 4.58 3.83
CA PHE A 139 2.82 3.62 3.73
C PHE A 139 2.10 3.49 5.06
N ALA A 140 0.81 3.82 5.09
CA ALA A 140 0.00 3.65 6.29
C ALA A 140 -0.64 2.25 6.31
N SER A 141 -0.31 1.46 7.33
CA SER A 141 -0.99 0.22 7.68
C SER A 141 -2.02 0.46 8.81
N SER A 142 -2.75 -0.56 9.23
CA SER A 142 -3.72 -0.44 10.33
C SER A 142 -3.08 -0.04 11.66
N GLY A 143 -1.81 -0.40 11.88
CA GLY A 143 -1.10 -0.14 13.15
C GLY A 143 -0.02 0.91 13.07
N TYR A 144 0.48 1.24 11.88
CA TYR A 144 1.70 2.02 11.73
C TYR A 144 1.61 3.04 10.60
N LEU A 145 2.30 4.17 10.79
CA LEU A 145 2.80 5.02 9.72
C LEU A 145 4.22 4.57 9.42
N ASN A 146 4.47 4.03 8.23
CA ASN A 146 5.78 3.51 7.83
C ASN A 146 6.45 4.52 6.90
N PHE A 147 7.75 4.68 7.05
CA PHE A 147 8.59 5.62 6.33
C PHE A 147 9.81 4.91 5.77
N TYR A 148 10.16 5.21 4.54
CA TYR A 148 11.44 4.89 3.90
C TYR A 148 12.08 6.21 3.51
N LEU A 149 13.16 6.57 4.17
CA LEU A 149 13.83 7.86 4.04
C LEU A 149 15.16 7.69 3.33
N GLU A 150 15.38 8.50 2.32
CA GLU A 150 16.67 8.63 1.61
C GLU A 150 17.31 9.97 1.96
N GLY A 151 18.59 9.92 2.29
CA GLY A 151 19.42 11.12 2.56
C GLY A 151 20.72 11.11 1.76
N THR A 152 21.43 12.21 1.81
CA THR A 152 22.81 12.30 1.32
C THR A 152 23.72 11.37 2.12
N PRO A 153 24.98 11.13 1.69
CA PRO A 153 25.94 10.36 2.49
C PRO A 153 26.19 10.90 3.91
N ASP A 154 25.89 12.17 4.14
CA ASP A 154 26.07 12.85 5.43
C ASP A 154 24.81 12.77 6.33
N CYS A 155 23.69 12.23 5.82
CA CYS A 155 22.48 12.02 6.62
C CYS A 155 22.70 10.97 7.70
N SER A 156 22.41 11.32 8.93
CA SER A 156 22.67 10.47 10.10
C SER A 156 21.54 10.46 11.12
N LEU A 157 20.60 11.41 11.02
CA LEU A 157 19.53 11.65 12.00
C LEU A 157 20.10 11.77 13.43
N THR A 158 21.19 12.52 13.56
CA THR A 158 21.86 12.82 14.84
C THR A 158 20.88 13.46 15.82
N VAL A 159 20.06 14.39 15.34
CA VAL A 159 18.78 14.79 15.95
C VAL A 159 17.73 14.80 14.84
N MET A 160 16.66 14.13 15.07
CA MET A 160 15.50 14.08 14.19
C MET A 160 14.30 14.70 14.89
N ASP A 161 13.67 15.66 14.22
CA ASP A 161 12.32 16.13 14.55
C ASP A 161 11.35 15.63 13.50
N LEU A 162 10.41 14.80 13.89
CA LEU A 162 9.29 14.40 13.05
C LEU A 162 8.04 15.09 13.57
N TYR A 163 7.59 16.12 12.84
CA TYR A 163 6.32 16.81 13.07
C TYR A 163 5.18 16.05 12.43
N ILE A 164 4.07 15.88 13.15
CA ILE A 164 2.87 15.21 12.64
C ILE A 164 1.63 16.03 12.98
N ASP A 165 0.90 16.45 11.94
CA ASP A 165 -0.50 16.89 12.04
C ASP A 165 -1.37 15.65 11.81
N SER A 166 -1.98 15.15 12.86
CA SER A 166 -2.73 13.91 12.87
C SER A 166 -4.21 14.10 12.55
N ASP A 167 -4.77 15.26 12.83
CA ASP A 167 -6.19 15.55 12.67
C ASP A 167 -6.54 16.31 11.37
N ASN A 168 -5.51 16.67 10.59
CA ASN A 168 -5.62 17.44 9.35
C ASN A 168 -6.30 18.80 9.58
N ASN A 169 -5.92 19.47 10.66
CA ASN A 169 -6.48 20.75 11.03
C ASN A 169 -5.37 21.76 11.36
N PRO A 170 -5.01 22.66 10.46
CA PRO A 170 -3.94 23.63 10.67
C PRO A 170 -4.26 24.67 11.78
N GLU A 171 -5.48 24.67 12.36
CA GLU A 171 -5.84 25.55 13.47
C GLU A 171 -5.56 24.93 14.85
N THR A 172 -5.28 23.62 14.89
CA THR A 172 -4.79 22.90 16.09
C THR A 172 -3.29 22.66 16.01
N GLY A 173 -2.66 22.21 17.07
CA GLY A 173 -1.22 21.93 17.08
C GLY A 173 -0.32 23.15 16.89
N LEU A 174 0.97 22.93 16.69
CA LEU A 174 1.98 23.97 16.49
C LEU A 174 1.92 24.54 15.08
N LYS A 175 1.79 25.86 14.97
CA LYS A 175 1.95 26.62 13.71
C LYS A 175 3.42 27.04 13.61
N THR A 176 4.23 26.20 12.95
CA THR A 176 5.65 26.50 12.82
C THR A 176 5.95 27.45 11.66
N TRP A 177 6.85 28.38 11.89
CA TRP A 177 7.36 29.29 10.87
C TRP A 177 8.11 28.59 9.73
N MET A 178 8.56 27.36 9.97
CA MET A 178 9.26 26.54 8.98
C MET A 178 8.33 26.09 7.85
N TYR A 179 7.06 25.89 8.15
CA TYR A 179 6.03 25.43 7.22
C TYR A 179 4.76 26.29 7.32
N PRO A 180 4.82 27.52 6.83
CA PRO A 180 3.76 28.51 7.06
C PRO A 180 2.44 28.19 6.38
N THR A 181 2.44 27.34 5.36
CA THR A 181 1.24 27.02 4.57
C THR A 181 0.39 25.94 5.22
N SER A 182 0.97 24.96 5.88
CA SER A 182 0.26 23.76 6.34
C SER A 182 0.76 23.20 7.66
N SER A 183 1.31 24.03 8.54
CA SER A 183 1.64 23.56 9.89
C SER A 183 0.39 23.49 10.76
N GLY A 184 0.45 22.70 11.79
CA GLY A 184 -0.61 22.35 12.72
C GLY A 184 -0.20 21.08 13.42
N ALA A 185 1.12 20.99 13.76
CA ALA A 185 1.68 19.75 14.31
C ALA A 185 1.12 19.48 15.71
N ASP A 186 0.35 18.39 15.83
CA ASP A 186 -0.16 17.87 17.10
C ASP A 186 0.93 17.14 17.89
N TRP A 187 1.86 16.52 17.14
CA TRP A 187 2.90 15.66 17.67
C TRP A 187 4.27 16.08 17.17
N LEU A 188 5.25 16.01 18.06
CA LEU A 188 6.66 16.09 17.78
C LEU A 188 7.33 14.82 18.29
N CYS A 189 8.00 14.08 17.40
CA CYS A 189 8.90 13.01 17.80
C CYS A 189 10.32 13.56 17.66
N GLU A 190 10.97 13.88 18.76
CA GLU A 190 12.33 14.47 18.79
C GLU A 190 13.29 13.50 19.45
N GLY A 191 14.38 13.19 18.78
CA GLY A 191 15.38 12.28 19.29
C GLY A 191 16.54 11.99 18.34
N SER A 192 17.43 11.12 18.79
CA SER A 192 18.63 10.70 18.05
C SER A 192 18.50 9.23 17.67
N VAL A 193 18.60 8.93 16.38
CA VAL A 193 18.65 7.53 15.91
C VAL A 193 19.96 6.87 16.32
N PRO A 194 21.15 7.43 16.03
CA PRO A 194 22.41 6.82 16.46
C PRO A 194 22.65 6.90 17.98
N GLY A 195 22.03 7.88 18.67
CA GLY A 195 22.14 8.03 20.12
C GLY A 195 21.14 7.20 20.93
N GLU A 196 20.14 6.58 20.27
CA GLU A 196 19.11 5.76 20.88
C GLU A 196 18.35 6.47 22.01
N TRP A 197 18.10 7.79 21.86
CA TRP A 197 17.34 8.57 22.83
C TRP A 197 16.27 9.43 22.13
N GLY A 198 15.25 9.80 22.87
CA GLY A 198 14.21 10.71 22.40
C GLY A 198 12.88 10.49 23.08
N ASP A 199 12.00 11.45 22.87
CA ASP A 199 10.64 11.45 23.39
C ASP A 199 9.63 11.81 22.30
N VAL A 200 8.38 11.46 22.55
CA VAL A 200 7.22 11.83 21.74
C VAL A 200 6.36 12.77 22.55
N PHE A 201 6.16 13.95 22.00
CA PHE A 201 5.51 15.07 22.63
C PHE A 201 4.16 15.35 21.97
N ALA A 202 3.16 15.70 22.77
CA ALA A 202 1.93 16.31 22.28
C ALA A 202 2.01 17.83 22.46
N HIS A 203 1.56 18.57 21.45
CA HIS A 203 1.45 20.04 21.56
C HIS A 203 0.35 20.43 22.52
N VAL A 204 0.61 21.46 23.32
CA VAL A 204 -0.36 21.99 24.29
C VAL A 204 -0.41 23.51 24.24
N GLY A 205 -1.61 24.06 24.33
CA GLY A 205 -1.82 25.51 24.33
C GLY A 205 -2.03 26.11 22.94
N PRO A 206 -1.80 27.44 22.81
CA PRO A 206 -1.98 28.16 21.54
C PRO A 206 -0.98 27.70 20.48
N GLY A 207 -1.41 27.63 19.22
CA GLY A 207 -0.61 27.14 18.10
C GLY A 207 0.68 27.94 17.81
N ASN A 208 0.81 29.18 18.32
CA ASN A 208 2.03 29.98 18.17
C ASN A 208 3.08 29.76 19.27
N ASP A 209 2.72 28.97 20.30
CA ASP A 209 3.59 28.74 21.44
C ASP A 209 4.34 27.41 21.26
N TRP A 210 5.66 27.43 21.39
CA TRP A 210 6.49 26.24 21.44
C TRP A 210 6.32 25.56 22.80
N ASN A 211 5.21 24.86 22.98
CA ASN A 211 4.82 24.25 24.23
C ASN A 211 4.44 22.78 24.05
N TRP A 212 5.32 21.89 24.48
CA TRP A 212 5.24 20.46 24.27
C TRP A 212 5.20 19.71 25.60
N ASN A 213 4.36 18.68 25.67
CA ASN A 213 4.25 17.78 26.81
C ASN A 213 4.78 16.40 26.41
N ALA A 214 5.91 15.98 26.98
CA ALA A 214 6.47 14.66 26.77
C ALA A 214 5.53 13.58 27.32
N LEU A 215 5.14 12.63 26.51
CA LEU A 215 4.20 11.58 26.87
C LEU A 215 4.79 10.18 26.83
N TYR A 216 5.66 9.92 25.86
CA TYR A 216 6.18 8.57 25.60
C TYR A 216 7.65 8.64 25.24
N SER A 217 8.41 7.57 25.49
CA SER A 217 9.76 7.46 24.94
C SER A 217 9.74 7.14 23.45
N PHE A 218 10.79 7.53 22.75
CA PHE A 218 10.98 7.29 21.33
C PHE A 218 10.84 5.80 20.97
N SER A 219 11.52 4.93 21.75
CA SER A 219 11.51 3.48 21.55
C SER A 219 10.17 2.79 21.80
N GLU A 220 9.27 3.40 22.59
CA GLU A 220 7.90 2.88 22.76
C GLU A 220 7.05 3.07 21.52
N VAL A 221 7.28 4.19 20.80
CA VAL A 221 6.42 4.65 19.70
C VAL A 221 7.02 4.35 18.34
N ILE A 222 8.35 4.48 18.19
CA ILE A 222 9.03 4.39 16.89
C ILE A 222 9.99 3.20 16.88
N GLN A 223 9.96 2.44 15.78
CA GLN A 223 10.94 1.41 15.46
C GLN A 223 11.76 1.89 14.26
N PHE A 224 13.08 1.74 14.32
CA PHE A 224 14.00 2.04 13.24
C PHE A 224 14.73 0.77 12.78
N SER A 225 15.09 0.73 11.49
CA SER A 225 16.14 -0.16 10.99
C SER A 225 17.52 0.50 11.18
N ASP A 226 18.58 -0.25 10.90
CA ASP A 226 19.90 0.35 10.70
C ASP A 226 19.93 1.16 9.39
N PHE A 227 20.78 2.18 9.35
CA PHE A 227 21.12 2.84 8.11
C PHE A 227 21.87 1.90 7.16
N LYS A 228 21.55 1.99 5.87
CA LYS A 228 22.30 1.31 4.80
C LYS A 228 22.62 2.27 3.68
N THR A 229 23.78 2.10 3.06
CA THR A 229 24.13 2.84 1.85
C THR A 229 23.59 2.10 0.63
N VAL A 230 22.67 2.74 -0.10
CA VAL A 230 22.08 2.25 -1.35
C VAL A 230 22.31 3.31 -2.43
N ASP A 231 22.96 2.93 -3.52
CA ASP A 231 23.26 3.82 -4.66
C ASP A 231 23.89 5.17 -4.25
N GLY A 232 24.76 5.13 -3.22
CA GLY A 232 25.48 6.32 -2.71
C GLY A 232 24.66 7.22 -1.78
N LYS A 233 23.45 6.82 -1.41
CA LYS A 233 22.58 7.49 -0.44
C LYS A 233 22.57 6.73 0.88
N GLN A 234 22.38 7.44 1.99
CA GLN A 234 21.96 6.83 3.24
C GLN A 234 20.47 6.55 3.19
N VAL A 235 20.09 5.34 3.55
CA VAL A 235 18.71 4.89 3.56
C VAL A 235 18.37 4.27 4.91
N ILE A 236 17.23 4.64 5.45
CA ILE A 236 16.67 4.08 6.68
C ILE A 236 15.16 3.90 6.51
N GLU A 237 14.63 2.87 7.14
CA GLU A 237 13.17 2.74 7.30
C GLU A 237 12.80 2.81 8.77
N PHE A 238 11.62 3.37 9.04
CA PHE A 238 11.08 3.42 10.38
C PHE A 238 9.56 3.40 10.39
N ALA A 239 8.98 3.03 11.52
CA ALA A 239 7.55 2.96 11.70
C ALA A 239 7.12 3.63 13.01
N VAL A 240 6.09 4.47 12.92
CA VAL A 240 5.44 5.14 14.06
C VAL A 240 4.15 4.42 14.39
N LYS A 241 3.97 3.97 15.63
CA LYS A 241 2.74 3.31 16.10
C LYS A 241 1.59 4.29 16.18
N ARG A 242 0.57 4.09 15.37
CA ARG A 242 -0.61 4.96 15.28
C ARG A 242 -1.41 5.06 16.59
N SER A 243 -1.39 4.00 17.40
CA SER A 243 -2.12 3.96 18.67
C SER A 243 -1.66 4.99 19.71
N TYR A 244 -0.47 5.58 19.52
CA TYR A 244 0.08 6.62 20.40
C TYR A 244 -0.24 8.04 19.92
N LEU A 245 -0.70 8.21 18.70
CA LEU A 245 -0.92 9.52 18.07
C LEU A 245 -2.40 9.97 18.11
N GLY A 246 -3.20 9.38 18.98
CA GLY A 246 -4.62 9.76 19.14
C GLY A 246 -5.50 9.39 17.95
N THR A 247 -6.55 10.21 17.72
CA THR A 247 -7.46 10.02 16.58
C THR A 247 -6.85 10.65 15.34
N MET A 248 -6.77 9.88 14.26
CA MET A 248 -6.23 10.36 12.98
C MET A 248 -7.33 10.66 11.99
N SER A 249 -7.14 11.72 11.21
CA SER A 249 -7.90 12.02 10.01
C SER A 249 -7.55 11.03 8.88
N LYS A 250 -8.31 11.06 7.80
CA LYS A 250 -7.97 10.31 6.58
C LYS A 250 -6.61 10.72 6.00
N PHE A 251 -6.25 11.99 6.13
CA PHE A 251 -4.97 12.53 5.73
C PHE A 251 -4.20 12.95 6.97
N VAL A 252 -2.95 12.54 7.04
CA VAL A 252 -1.98 12.92 8.07
C VAL A 252 -0.87 13.67 7.39
N HIS A 253 -0.50 14.83 7.94
CA HIS A 253 0.57 15.63 7.37
C HIS A 253 1.82 15.52 8.24
N PHE A 254 3.00 15.60 7.63
CA PHE A 254 4.25 15.47 8.35
C PHE A 254 5.38 16.26 7.72
N ALA A 255 6.39 16.56 8.53
CA ALA A 255 7.69 17.04 8.08
C ALA A 255 8.80 16.39 8.92
N ILE A 256 9.96 16.19 8.31
CA ILE A 256 11.15 15.66 8.97
C ILE A 256 12.23 16.75 8.91
N VAL A 257 12.83 17.02 10.05
CA VAL A 257 13.97 17.94 10.17
C VAL A 257 15.13 17.16 10.78
N GLU A 258 16.30 17.28 10.18
CA GLU A 258 17.56 16.77 10.74
C GLU A 258 18.39 17.93 11.25
N SER A 259 18.85 17.82 12.49
CA SER A 259 19.83 18.73 13.08
C SER A 259 21.09 17.99 13.47
N ASN A 260 22.22 18.70 13.47
CA ASN A 260 23.50 18.20 13.96
C ASN A 260 23.57 18.22 15.49
N GLU A 261 24.70 17.75 16.07
CA GLU A 261 24.90 17.74 17.53
C GLU A 261 24.79 19.13 18.19
N GLY A 262 25.02 20.21 17.43
CA GLY A 262 24.89 21.59 17.89
C GLY A 262 23.47 22.15 17.70
N TRP A 263 22.47 21.33 17.38
CA TRP A 263 21.09 21.72 17.12
C TRP A 263 20.92 22.69 15.94
N SER A 264 21.88 22.67 15.01
CA SER A 264 21.72 23.40 13.77
C SER A 264 21.07 22.50 12.72
N GLU A 265 20.02 23.00 12.09
CA GLU A 265 19.33 22.34 10.98
C GLU A 265 20.33 22.05 9.84
N VAL A 266 20.38 20.82 9.38
CA VAL A 266 21.20 20.34 8.26
C VAL A 266 20.39 19.72 7.15
N GLY A 267 19.13 19.36 7.41
CA GLY A 267 18.23 18.82 6.42
C GLY A 267 16.76 18.99 6.79
N THR A 268 15.92 19.19 5.77
CA THR A 268 14.46 19.26 5.92
C THR A 268 13.75 18.56 4.78
N LEU A 269 12.65 17.90 5.08
CA LEU A 269 11.82 17.20 4.11
C LEU A 269 10.35 17.25 4.55
N PRO A 270 9.48 17.91 3.76
CA PRO A 270 9.77 18.81 2.62
C PRO A 270 10.72 19.96 2.96
N VAL A 271 11.19 20.66 1.92
CA VAL A 271 12.00 21.86 2.11
C VAL A 271 11.25 22.87 2.96
N SER A 272 11.90 23.38 4.00
CA SER A 272 11.35 24.36 4.93
C SER A 272 11.68 25.80 4.55
N GLN A 273 11.10 26.75 5.31
CA GLN A 273 11.49 28.17 5.33
C GLN A 273 11.29 28.93 4.02
N THR A 274 10.40 28.46 3.14
CA THR A 274 9.89 29.22 2.00
C THR A 274 8.43 29.61 2.24
N PRO A 275 7.90 30.64 1.58
CA PRO A 275 6.49 31.01 1.70
C PRO A 275 5.53 29.89 1.31
N GLU A 276 5.96 28.97 0.46
CA GLU A 276 5.21 27.84 -0.08
C GLU A 276 5.48 26.53 0.68
N SER A 277 6.36 26.55 1.69
CA SER A 277 6.68 25.33 2.44
C SER A 277 5.45 24.76 3.16
N GLU A 278 5.19 23.50 2.90
CA GLU A 278 4.06 22.75 3.44
C GLU A 278 4.49 21.34 3.87
N PHE A 279 3.73 20.73 4.76
CA PHE A 279 3.93 19.34 5.16
C PHE A 279 3.62 18.39 4.01
N ALA A 280 4.33 17.28 3.94
CA ALA A 280 3.96 16.15 3.09
C ALA A 280 2.72 15.43 3.64
N THR A 281 2.00 14.70 2.78
CA THR A 281 0.73 14.07 3.13
C THR A 281 0.79 12.55 3.02
N ILE A 282 0.29 11.85 4.05
CA ILE A 282 0.06 10.41 4.05
C ILE A 282 -1.46 10.18 3.95
N ASP A 283 -1.91 9.34 3.01
CA ASP A 283 -3.29 8.83 2.91
C ASP A 283 -3.40 7.53 3.74
N LEU A 284 -4.36 7.45 4.70
CA LEU A 284 -4.51 6.34 5.65
C LEU A 284 -5.33 5.17 5.11
#